data_bfabed48eec6c6c9c6778ff2a42b8c50
#
_entry.id   bfabed48eec6c6c9c6778ff2a42b8c50
#
_cell.length_a   1.000
_cell.length_b   1.000
_cell.length_c   1.000
_cell.angle_alpha   90.00
_cell.angle_beta   90.00
_cell.angle_gamma   90.00
#
_symmetry.space_group_name_H-M   'P 1'
#
loop_
_entity.id
_entity.type
_entity.pdbx_description
1 polymer ?
#
loop_
_entity_poly.entity_id
_entity_poly.type
_entity_poly.pdbx_seq_one_letter_code
_entity_poly.pdbx_strand_id
1 'polypeptide(L)'
;ILAVSTITLVITGPVIQGAANGIAVFINWLVSSSGWIGGLVIGAFYQLLVIFGLHWGVVPLVAQQIASTGQSSLNAIICSTMIAQGAAVLAVAVKSKKADMKELGIAAAISAFCGVTEPAIYGINLRYKKVFASGCVGSAFGGLVTGLMHGTMYGFTGGLIGFSSFFNPAHPTQLNSFYTFLIASAVSIVVAFIVTWVWGYNDNMTMGKKVEKKQRPGTK
;
A
#
# COMPACT_ATOMS: atom_id res chain seq x y z
N ILE A 1 -2.81 -33.59 -3.56
CA ILE A 1 -1.71 -32.61 -3.63
C ILE A 1 -1.19 -32.55 -5.07
N LEU A 2 -0.71 -33.66 -5.69
CA LEU A 2 -0.12 -33.66 -7.05
C LEU A 2 -1.05 -33.04 -8.11
N ALA A 3 -2.33 -33.43 -8.17
CA ALA A 3 -3.26 -32.90 -9.15
C ALA A 3 -3.44 -31.36 -9.01
N VAL A 4 -3.59 -30.87 -7.78
CA VAL A 4 -3.74 -29.42 -7.51
C VAL A 4 -2.46 -28.69 -7.88
N SER A 5 -1.29 -29.20 -7.50
CA SER A 5 0.00 -28.59 -7.85
C SER A 5 0.20 -28.52 -9.36
N THR A 6 -0.12 -29.60 -10.10
CA THR A 6 0.01 -29.63 -11.55
C THR A 6 -0.95 -28.64 -12.23
N ILE A 7 -2.21 -28.57 -11.81
CA ILE A 7 -3.18 -27.59 -12.33
C ILE A 7 -2.70 -26.17 -12.06
N THR A 8 -2.22 -25.91 -10.85
CA THR A 8 -1.71 -24.58 -10.48
C THR A 8 -0.48 -24.20 -11.31
N LEU A 9 0.47 -25.07 -11.47
CA LEU A 9 1.70 -24.77 -12.23
C LEU A 9 1.48 -24.67 -13.73
N VAL A 10 0.63 -25.52 -14.31
CA VAL A 10 0.48 -25.62 -15.78
C VAL A 10 -0.60 -24.70 -16.31
N ILE A 11 -1.67 -24.47 -15.58
CA ILE A 11 -2.84 -23.70 -16.04
C ILE A 11 -2.93 -22.36 -15.32
N THR A 12 -3.07 -22.38 -14.00
CA THR A 12 -3.36 -21.17 -13.22
C THR A 12 -2.14 -20.24 -13.17
N GLY A 13 -0.94 -20.82 -13.00
CA GLY A 13 0.31 -20.06 -12.92
C GLY A 13 0.59 -19.21 -14.15
N PRO A 14 0.62 -19.77 -15.37
CA PRO A 14 0.85 -18.99 -16.59
C PRO A 14 -0.17 -17.90 -16.85
N VAL A 15 -1.46 -18.14 -16.55
CA VAL A 15 -2.51 -17.13 -16.73
C VAL A 15 -2.31 -15.96 -15.76
N ILE A 16 -2.09 -16.26 -14.48
CA ILE A 16 -1.84 -15.22 -13.46
C ILE A 16 -0.54 -14.47 -13.77
N GLN A 17 0.53 -15.19 -14.17
CA GLN A 17 1.79 -14.57 -14.54
C GLN A 17 1.66 -13.68 -15.78
N GLY A 18 0.86 -14.07 -16.76
CA GLY A 18 0.56 -13.22 -17.92
C GLY A 18 -0.12 -11.93 -17.55
N ALA A 19 -1.14 -11.98 -16.66
CA ALA A 19 -1.81 -10.81 -16.14
C ALA A 19 -0.85 -9.92 -15.31
N ALA A 20 -0.04 -10.51 -14.45
CA ALA A 20 0.94 -9.80 -13.63
C ALA A 20 2.00 -9.11 -14.50
N ASN A 21 2.49 -9.77 -15.55
CA ASN A 21 3.44 -9.19 -16.51
C ASN A 21 2.81 -8.02 -17.28
N GLY A 22 1.55 -8.13 -17.71
CA GLY A 22 0.82 -7.02 -18.34
C GLY A 22 0.71 -5.80 -17.44
N ILE A 23 0.39 -5.99 -16.16
CA ILE A 23 0.36 -4.93 -15.15
C ILE A 23 1.76 -4.32 -14.97
N ALA A 24 2.81 -5.14 -14.87
CA ALA A 24 4.18 -4.68 -14.70
C ALA A 24 4.66 -3.83 -15.90
N VAL A 25 4.36 -4.25 -17.12
CA VAL A 25 4.67 -3.48 -18.34
C VAL A 25 3.94 -2.15 -18.35
N PHE A 26 2.66 -2.13 -18.03
CA PHE A 26 1.85 -0.91 -17.96
C PHE A 26 2.39 0.07 -16.90
N ILE A 27 2.70 -0.43 -15.71
CA ILE A 27 3.29 0.36 -14.61
C ILE A 27 4.63 0.96 -15.04
N ASN A 28 5.50 0.16 -15.65
CA ASN A 28 6.82 0.63 -16.09
C ASN A 28 6.70 1.69 -17.18
N TRP A 29 5.80 1.50 -18.15
CA TRP A 29 5.49 2.51 -19.16
C TRP A 29 4.98 3.81 -18.53
N LEU A 30 4.10 3.72 -17.55
CA LEU A 30 3.51 4.89 -16.89
C LEU A 30 4.56 5.71 -16.13
N VAL A 31 5.48 5.04 -15.41
CA VAL A 31 6.57 5.71 -14.68
C VAL A 31 7.58 6.33 -15.65
N SER A 32 7.90 5.65 -16.75
CA SER A 32 8.87 6.14 -17.73
C SER A 32 8.33 7.28 -18.59
N SER A 33 7.02 7.31 -18.86
CA SER A 33 6.40 8.35 -19.68
C SER A 33 6.25 9.69 -18.95
N SER A 34 5.90 9.64 -17.66
CA SER A 34 5.71 10.85 -16.86
C SER A 34 5.76 10.49 -15.36
N GLY A 35 6.87 10.84 -14.71
CA GLY A 35 7.10 10.47 -13.31
C GLY A 35 5.97 10.90 -12.36
N TRP A 36 5.42 12.12 -12.52
CA TRP A 36 4.36 12.62 -11.65
C TRP A 36 2.99 11.98 -11.93
N ILE A 37 2.64 11.73 -13.20
CA ILE A 37 1.40 11.03 -13.56
C ILE A 37 1.51 9.58 -13.08
N GLY A 38 2.65 8.93 -13.34
CA GLY A 38 2.92 7.58 -12.86
C GLY A 38 2.81 7.49 -11.34
N GLY A 39 3.42 8.45 -10.63
CA GLY A 39 3.33 8.53 -9.18
C GLY A 39 1.90 8.67 -8.66
N LEU A 40 1.11 9.56 -9.27
CA LEU A 40 -0.29 9.79 -8.91
C LEU A 40 -1.14 8.52 -9.14
N VAL A 41 -1.05 7.93 -10.33
CA VAL A 41 -1.88 6.78 -10.71
C VAL A 41 -1.49 5.53 -9.93
N ILE A 42 -0.19 5.23 -9.85
CA ILE A 42 0.28 4.08 -9.08
C ILE A 42 -0.04 4.29 -7.60
N GLY A 43 0.20 5.48 -7.07
CA GLY A 43 -0.18 5.85 -5.71
C GLY A 43 -1.65 5.59 -5.42
N ALA A 44 -2.55 6.00 -6.32
CA ALA A 44 -3.99 5.83 -6.15
C ALA A 44 -4.43 4.36 -6.18
N PHE A 45 -3.85 3.55 -7.08
CA PHE A 45 -4.40 2.23 -7.41
C PHE A 45 -3.58 1.05 -6.91
N TYR A 46 -2.32 1.24 -6.49
CA TYR A 46 -1.46 0.13 -6.05
C TYR A 46 -2.08 -0.71 -4.94
N GLN A 47 -2.74 -0.09 -3.98
CA GLN A 47 -3.37 -0.80 -2.87
C GLN A 47 -4.59 -1.64 -3.30
N LEU A 48 -5.18 -1.35 -4.47
CA LEU A 48 -6.18 -2.26 -5.06
C LEU A 48 -5.51 -3.55 -5.56
N LEU A 49 -4.31 -3.47 -6.13
CA LEU A 49 -3.55 -4.66 -6.51
C LEU A 49 -3.21 -5.52 -5.28
N VAL A 50 -2.96 -4.88 -4.13
CA VAL A 50 -2.73 -5.59 -2.86
C VAL A 50 -3.94 -6.40 -2.44
N ILE A 51 -5.17 -5.83 -2.55
CA ILE A 51 -6.40 -6.54 -2.19
C ILE A 51 -6.58 -7.83 -3.01
N PHE A 52 -6.24 -7.79 -4.29
CA PHE A 52 -6.34 -8.95 -5.19
C PHE A 52 -5.10 -9.86 -5.17
N GLY A 53 -4.07 -9.52 -4.41
CA GLY A 53 -2.80 -10.26 -4.39
C GLY A 53 -1.93 -10.03 -5.64
N LEU A 54 -2.37 -9.20 -6.59
CA LEU A 54 -1.67 -8.95 -7.86
C LEU A 54 -0.37 -8.14 -7.70
N HIS A 55 -0.18 -7.47 -6.55
CA HIS A 55 1.05 -6.77 -6.22
C HIS A 55 2.29 -7.67 -6.22
N TRP A 56 2.12 -8.99 -5.99
CA TRP A 56 3.21 -9.95 -6.11
C TRP A 56 3.78 -10.06 -7.53
N GLY A 57 3.02 -9.66 -8.56
CA GLY A 57 3.55 -9.51 -9.93
C GLY A 57 4.46 -8.30 -10.08
N VAL A 58 4.30 -7.26 -9.24
CA VAL A 58 5.12 -6.05 -9.28
C VAL A 58 6.43 -6.22 -8.48
N VAL A 59 6.44 -7.10 -7.47
CA VAL A 59 7.62 -7.37 -6.62
C VAL A 59 8.86 -7.79 -7.42
N PRO A 60 8.79 -8.76 -8.35
CA PRO A 60 9.94 -9.13 -9.19
C PRO A 60 10.42 -7.98 -10.07
N LEU A 61 9.51 -7.12 -10.57
CA LEU A 61 9.88 -5.94 -11.36
C LEU A 61 10.73 -4.97 -10.54
N VAL A 62 10.32 -4.66 -9.31
CA VAL A 62 11.08 -3.81 -8.39
C VAL A 62 12.45 -4.44 -8.09
N ALA A 63 12.47 -5.74 -7.78
CA ALA A 63 13.72 -6.46 -7.51
C ALA A 63 14.68 -6.41 -8.72
N GLN A 64 14.16 -6.59 -9.93
CA GLN A 64 14.93 -6.50 -11.17
C GLN A 64 15.45 -5.08 -11.41
N GLN A 65 14.65 -4.02 -11.17
CA GLN A 65 15.11 -2.64 -11.28
C GLN A 65 16.29 -2.37 -10.34
N ILE A 66 16.17 -2.75 -9.06
CA ILE A 66 17.25 -2.57 -8.09
C ILE A 66 18.49 -3.38 -8.48
N ALA A 67 18.33 -4.61 -8.93
CA ALA A 67 19.46 -5.47 -9.34
C ALA A 67 20.17 -4.94 -10.59
N SER A 68 19.45 -4.35 -11.56
CA SER A 68 20.03 -3.91 -12.84
C SER A 68 20.54 -2.47 -12.81
N THR A 69 19.86 -1.57 -12.09
CA THR A 69 20.16 -0.13 -12.07
C THR A 69 20.59 0.40 -10.70
N GLY A 70 20.57 -0.45 -9.66
CA GLY A 70 20.86 -0.07 -8.29
C GLY A 70 19.76 0.73 -7.60
N GLN A 71 18.62 1.01 -8.28
CA GLN A 71 17.58 1.87 -7.77
C GLN A 71 16.20 1.56 -8.36
N SER A 72 15.14 2.00 -7.67
CA SER A 72 13.75 1.88 -8.15
C SER A 72 12.89 3.07 -7.71
N SER A 73 12.43 3.87 -8.66
CA SER A 73 11.44 4.93 -8.41
C SER A 73 10.05 4.34 -8.13
N LEU A 74 9.75 3.19 -8.73
CA LEU A 74 8.50 2.47 -8.46
C LEU A 74 8.39 2.07 -6.99
N ASN A 75 9.48 1.52 -6.40
CA ASN A 75 9.49 1.16 -4.99
C ASN A 75 9.32 2.38 -4.07
N ALA A 76 9.88 3.52 -4.45
CA ALA A 76 9.71 4.78 -3.71
C ALA A 76 8.23 5.24 -3.69
N ILE A 77 7.51 5.10 -4.83
CA ILE A 77 6.08 5.39 -4.92
C ILE A 77 5.28 4.41 -4.05
N ILE A 78 5.56 3.10 -4.15
CA ILE A 78 4.90 2.05 -3.38
C ILE A 78 5.05 2.30 -1.88
N CYS A 79 6.22 2.73 -1.44
CA CYS A 79 6.49 3.07 -0.04
C CYS A 79 5.49 4.10 0.52
N SER A 80 5.19 5.15 -0.25
CA SER A 80 4.21 6.18 0.16
C SER A 80 2.79 5.63 0.28
N THR A 81 2.44 4.58 -0.49
CA THR A 81 1.11 3.95 -0.42
C THR A 81 0.92 3.17 0.87
N MET A 82 1.96 2.53 1.37
CA MET A 82 1.93 1.79 2.64
C MET A 82 1.72 2.75 3.81
N ILE A 83 2.46 3.87 3.80
CA ILE A 83 2.38 4.91 4.81
C ILE A 83 0.98 5.54 4.86
N ALA A 84 0.38 5.82 3.71
CA ALA A 84 -0.97 6.38 3.63
C ALA A 84 -2.05 5.45 4.21
N GLN A 85 -1.97 4.13 3.96
CA GLN A 85 -2.90 3.17 4.54
C GLN A 85 -2.73 3.06 6.05
N GLY A 86 -1.50 3.16 6.56
CA GLY A 86 -1.20 3.24 7.98
C GLY A 86 -1.79 4.50 8.62
N ALA A 87 -1.68 5.65 7.97
CA ALA A 87 -2.24 6.90 8.44
C ALA A 87 -3.79 6.90 8.44
N ALA A 88 -4.40 6.27 7.43
CA ALA A 88 -5.86 6.13 7.36
C ALA A 88 -6.40 5.28 8.53
N VAL A 89 -5.77 4.13 8.83
CA VAL A 89 -6.20 3.31 9.97
C VAL A 89 -5.88 3.97 11.31
N LEU A 90 -4.79 4.74 11.41
CA LEU A 90 -4.45 5.50 12.60
C LEU A 90 -5.51 6.57 12.89
N ALA A 91 -6.02 7.26 11.86
CA ALA A 91 -7.12 8.22 12.01
C ALA A 91 -8.39 7.56 12.56
N VAL A 92 -8.70 6.32 12.15
CA VAL A 92 -9.81 5.54 12.72
C VAL A 92 -9.56 5.25 14.19
N ALA A 93 -8.34 4.79 14.54
CA ALA A 93 -7.97 4.46 15.92
C ALA A 93 -8.11 5.67 16.85
N VAL A 94 -7.66 6.85 16.40
CA VAL A 94 -7.74 8.09 17.20
C VAL A 94 -9.18 8.57 17.34
N LYS A 95 -9.97 8.50 16.25
CA LYS A 95 -11.34 9.03 16.21
C LYS A 95 -12.37 8.12 16.87
N SER A 96 -12.18 6.81 16.85
CA SER A 96 -13.13 5.84 17.40
C SER A 96 -13.25 5.96 18.91
N LYS A 97 -14.46 5.79 19.42
CA LYS A 97 -14.75 5.68 20.86
C LYS A 97 -14.71 4.24 21.38
N LYS A 98 -14.64 3.27 20.48
CA LYS A 98 -14.65 1.82 20.80
C LYS A 98 -13.24 1.36 21.13
N ALA A 99 -13.02 0.80 22.32
CA ALA A 99 -11.71 0.32 22.77
C ALA A 99 -11.07 -0.69 21.80
N ASP A 100 -11.82 -1.70 21.38
CA ASP A 100 -11.37 -2.73 20.44
C ASP A 100 -10.89 -2.14 19.11
N MET A 101 -11.54 -1.07 18.63
CA MET A 101 -11.18 -0.40 17.39
C MET A 101 -9.90 0.43 17.56
N LYS A 102 -9.69 1.01 18.73
CA LYS A 102 -8.44 1.73 19.03
C LYS A 102 -7.24 0.80 19.06
N GLU A 103 -7.35 -0.28 19.83
CA GLU A 103 -6.28 -1.27 19.97
C GLU A 103 -5.92 -1.92 18.62
N LEU A 104 -6.93 -2.43 17.91
CA LEU A 104 -6.73 -3.02 16.59
C LEU A 104 -6.15 -2.00 15.60
N GLY A 105 -6.65 -0.76 15.64
CA GLY A 105 -6.22 0.30 14.72
C GLY A 105 -4.79 0.76 14.97
N ILE A 106 -4.37 0.87 16.23
CA ILE A 106 -2.98 1.21 16.58
C ILE A 106 -2.03 0.10 16.12
N ALA A 107 -2.34 -1.17 16.44
CA ALA A 107 -1.52 -2.30 16.04
C ALA A 107 -1.40 -2.40 14.51
N ALA A 108 -2.50 -2.21 13.79
CA ALA A 108 -2.53 -2.23 12.34
C ALA A 108 -1.77 -1.04 11.72
N ALA A 109 -1.82 0.15 12.34
CA ALA A 109 -1.06 1.31 11.89
C ALA A 109 0.45 1.09 12.03
N ILE A 110 0.90 0.57 13.17
CA ILE A 110 2.30 0.22 13.40
C ILE A 110 2.77 -0.79 12.35
N SER A 111 1.99 -1.84 12.10
CA SER A 111 2.29 -2.84 11.07
C SER A 111 2.46 -2.20 9.68
N ALA A 112 1.53 -1.32 9.28
CA ALA A 112 1.58 -0.65 7.99
C ALA A 112 2.79 0.31 7.87
N PHE A 113 3.14 1.01 8.93
CA PHE A 113 4.34 1.86 8.98
C PHE A 113 5.64 1.03 8.95
N CYS A 114 5.58 -0.22 9.36
CA CYS A 114 6.65 -1.19 9.17
C CYS A 114 6.65 -1.86 7.78
N GLY A 115 5.76 -1.46 6.87
CA GLY A 115 5.71 -1.97 5.49
C GLY A 115 4.76 -3.17 5.28
N VAL A 116 4.00 -3.58 6.29
CA VAL A 116 3.03 -4.68 6.23
C VAL A 116 1.62 -4.11 6.33
N THR A 117 0.98 -3.89 5.18
CA THR A 117 -0.30 -3.17 5.10
C THR A 117 -1.54 -4.05 5.27
N GLU A 118 -1.42 -5.36 5.16
CA GLU A 118 -2.53 -6.31 5.21
C GLU A 118 -3.36 -6.20 6.50
N PRO A 119 -2.78 -6.06 7.71
CA PRO A 119 -3.56 -5.87 8.93
C PRO A 119 -4.39 -4.58 8.91
N ALA A 120 -3.87 -3.50 8.32
CA ALA A 120 -4.59 -2.25 8.17
C ALA A 120 -5.72 -2.37 7.14
N ILE A 121 -5.43 -2.94 5.97
CA ILE A 121 -6.37 -3.07 4.87
C ILE A 121 -7.53 -4.00 5.24
N TYR A 122 -7.24 -5.25 5.59
CA TYR A 122 -8.27 -6.26 5.86
C TYR A 122 -8.87 -6.13 7.26
N GLY A 123 -8.09 -5.63 8.23
CA GLY A 123 -8.55 -5.43 9.59
C GLY A 123 -9.60 -4.34 9.71
N ILE A 124 -9.36 -3.19 9.08
CA ILE A 124 -10.18 -1.99 9.25
C ILE A 124 -10.51 -1.30 7.93
N ASN A 125 -9.52 -0.92 7.12
CA ASN A 125 -9.72 0.01 6.02
C ASN A 125 -10.74 -0.50 5.00
N LEU A 126 -10.68 -1.76 4.61
CA LEU A 126 -11.59 -2.35 3.64
C LEU A 126 -12.98 -2.62 4.23
N ARG A 127 -13.08 -2.86 5.55
CA ARG A 127 -14.38 -3.00 6.23
C ARG A 127 -15.17 -1.70 6.19
N TYR A 128 -14.46 -0.58 6.27
CA TYR A 128 -14.99 0.76 6.05
C TYR A 128 -14.48 1.26 4.70
N LYS A 129 -15.15 0.92 3.61
CA LYS A 129 -14.71 1.23 2.23
C LYS A 129 -14.21 2.67 2.03
N LYS A 130 -14.82 3.63 2.73
CA LYS A 130 -14.40 5.04 2.69
C LYS A 130 -13.03 5.26 3.31
N VAL A 131 -12.67 4.51 4.36
CA VAL A 131 -11.33 4.58 4.98
C VAL A 131 -10.28 4.09 3.99
N PHE A 132 -10.54 2.96 3.32
CA PHE A 132 -9.66 2.47 2.27
C PHE A 132 -9.47 3.49 1.14
N ALA A 133 -10.57 4.09 0.66
CA ALA A 133 -10.53 5.13 -0.36
C ALA A 133 -9.75 6.37 0.11
N SER A 134 -9.90 6.77 1.37
CA SER A 134 -9.12 7.87 1.96
C SER A 134 -7.61 7.56 1.98
N GLY A 135 -7.24 6.32 2.29
CA GLY A 135 -5.86 5.85 2.17
C GLY A 135 -5.35 5.93 0.72
N CYS A 136 -6.16 5.52 -0.27
CA CYS A 136 -5.80 5.63 -1.68
C CYS A 136 -5.62 7.09 -2.13
N VAL A 137 -6.44 8.02 -1.62
CA VAL A 137 -6.26 9.47 -1.88
C VAL A 137 -4.93 9.96 -1.30
N GLY A 138 -4.62 9.65 -0.05
CA GLY A 138 -3.32 9.99 0.56
C GLY A 138 -2.14 9.38 -0.20
N SER A 139 -2.29 8.14 -0.65
CA SER A 139 -1.31 7.44 -1.49
C SER A 139 -1.09 8.15 -2.84
N ALA A 140 -2.15 8.62 -3.47
CA ALA A 140 -2.08 9.34 -4.74
C ALA A 140 -1.24 10.62 -4.61
N PHE A 141 -1.48 11.40 -3.56
CA PHE A 141 -0.71 12.63 -3.31
C PHE A 141 0.74 12.34 -2.90
N GLY A 142 0.99 11.32 -2.09
CA GLY A 142 2.34 10.90 -1.76
C GLY A 142 3.12 10.40 -2.99
N GLY A 143 2.48 9.59 -3.82
CA GLY A 143 3.05 9.14 -5.08
C GLY A 143 3.30 10.27 -6.07
N LEU A 144 2.37 11.24 -6.16
CA LEU A 144 2.56 12.47 -6.96
C LEU A 144 3.82 13.23 -6.54
N VAL A 145 4.01 13.46 -5.25
CA VAL A 145 5.21 14.14 -4.71
C VAL A 145 6.46 13.34 -5.02
N THR A 146 6.43 12.03 -4.81
CA THR A 146 7.57 11.14 -5.14
C THR A 146 7.93 11.23 -6.62
N GLY A 147 6.95 11.24 -7.50
CA GLY A 147 7.15 11.35 -8.94
C GLY A 147 7.67 12.73 -9.38
N LEU A 148 7.14 13.83 -8.80
CA LEU A 148 7.57 15.19 -9.08
C LEU A 148 9.02 15.45 -8.64
N MET A 149 9.41 14.91 -7.48
CA MET A 149 10.75 15.08 -6.93
C MET A 149 11.74 14.03 -7.43
N HIS A 150 11.34 13.14 -8.36
CA HIS A 150 12.15 12.05 -8.88
C HIS A 150 12.76 11.16 -7.77
N GLY A 151 11.97 10.88 -6.72
CA GLY A 151 12.41 10.05 -5.59
C GLY A 151 12.71 8.63 -6.02
N THR A 152 13.80 8.09 -5.52
CA THR A 152 14.23 6.72 -5.77
C THR A 152 14.61 6.00 -4.49
N MET A 153 14.38 4.69 -4.44
CA MET A 153 14.86 3.79 -3.40
C MET A 153 16.00 2.92 -3.92
N TYR A 154 16.99 2.71 -3.08
CA TYR A 154 18.20 1.92 -3.38
C TYR A 154 18.16 0.53 -2.72
N GLY A 155 17.15 0.25 -1.91
CA GLY A 155 16.91 -1.04 -1.26
C GLY A 155 15.47 -1.50 -1.39
N PHE A 156 15.25 -2.79 -1.17
CA PHE A 156 13.92 -3.40 -1.22
C PHE A 156 13.30 -3.41 0.18
N THR A 157 12.74 -2.28 0.59
CA THR A 157 12.04 -2.11 1.87
C THR A 157 10.76 -1.30 1.66
N GLY A 158 9.93 -1.15 2.69
CA GLY A 158 8.68 -0.39 2.62
C GLY A 158 8.32 0.27 3.95
N GLY A 159 7.32 1.14 3.91
CA GLY A 159 6.86 1.88 5.08
C GLY A 159 7.87 2.89 5.62
N LEU A 160 7.64 3.38 6.84
CA LEU A 160 8.53 4.36 7.47
C LEU A 160 9.91 3.78 7.81
N ILE A 161 9.99 2.50 8.15
CA ILE A 161 11.26 1.84 8.45
C ILE A 161 12.16 1.73 7.21
N GLY A 162 11.58 1.89 6.01
CA GLY A 162 12.31 1.92 4.74
C GLY A 162 13.16 3.17 4.51
N PHE A 163 13.17 4.14 5.44
CA PHE A 163 13.90 5.40 5.30
C PHE A 163 15.37 5.23 4.91
N SER A 164 16.03 4.20 5.44
CA SER A 164 17.44 3.90 5.16
C SER A 164 17.71 3.57 3.68
N SER A 165 16.73 3.03 2.98
CA SER A 165 16.84 2.68 1.56
C SER A 165 16.72 3.89 0.62
N PHE A 166 16.48 5.08 1.13
CA PHE A 166 16.48 6.32 0.35
C PHE A 166 17.84 7.04 0.31
N PHE A 167 18.83 6.52 1.03
CA PHE A 167 20.20 7.00 0.92
C PHE A 167 20.90 6.31 -0.25
N ASN A 168 21.53 7.12 -1.11
CA ASN A 168 22.29 6.59 -2.26
C ASN A 168 23.62 5.99 -1.77
N PRO A 169 23.84 4.68 -1.89
CA PRO A 169 25.07 4.06 -1.41
C PRO A 169 26.32 4.49 -2.20
N ALA A 170 26.16 4.87 -3.48
CA ALA A 170 27.27 5.34 -4.32
C ALA A 170 27.60 6.82 -4.07
N HIS A 171 26.63 7.61 -3.64
CA HIS A 171 26.79 9.04 -3.39
C HIS A 171 26.08 9.45 -2.09
N PRO A 172 26.66 9.18 -0.91
CA PRO A 172 26.01 9.42 0.39
C PRO A 172 25.63 10.88 0.67
N THR A 173 26.26 11.83 -0.04
CA THR A 173 25.96 13.27 0.07
C THR A 173 24.72 13.69 -0.71
N GLN A 174 24.22 12.87 -1.62
CA GLN A 174 23.01 13.14 -2.40
C GLN A 174 21.77 12.76 -1.60
N LEU A 175 21.21 13.70 -0.87
CA LEU A 175 20.05 13.49 0.01
C LEU A 175 18.69 13.76 -0.67
N ASN A 176 18.66 13.97 -1.99
CA ASN A 176 17.41 14.30 -2.69
C ASN A 176 16.31 13.25 -2.49
N SER A 177 16.63 11.97 -2.63
CA SER A 177 15.67 10.89 -2.42
C SER A 177 15.20 10.80 -0.97
N PHE A 178 16.09 11.08 -0.02
CA PHE A 178 15.72 11.13 1.40
C PHE A 178 14.78 12.29 1.73
N TYR A 179 15.04 13.48 1.20
CA TYR A 179 14.10 14.61 1.33
C TYR A 179 12.76 14.32 0.65
N THR A 180 12.80 13.67 -0.52
CA THR A 180 11.58 13.22 -1.19
C THR A 180 10.78 12.28 -0.31
N PHE A 181 11.44 11.31 0.33
CA PHE A 181 10.79 10.40 1.28
C PHE A 181 10.13 11.16 2.44
N LEU A 182 10.82 12.11 3.05
CA LEU A 182 10.27 12.89 4.17
C LEU A 182 9.01 13.67 3.75
N ILE A 183 9.09 14.39 2.63
CA ILE A 183 7.97 15.22 2.14
C ILE A 183 6.81 14.33 1.67
N ALA A 184 7.08 13.28 0.88
CA ALA A 184 6.05 12.37 0.40
C ALA A 184 5.36 11.63 1.54
N SER A 185 6.13 11.19 2.55
CA SER A 185 5.57 10.55 3.75
C SER A 185 4.70 11.51 4.55
N ALA A 186 5.16 12.74 4.77
CA ALA A 186 4.38 13.76 5.47
C ALA A 186 3.08 14.07 4.73
N VAL A 187 3.12 14.27 3.42
CA VAL A 187 1.95 14.52 2.58
C VAL A 187 0.99 13.32 2.63
N SER A 188 1.51 12.09 2.46
CA SER A 188 0.70 10.87 2.54
C SER A 188 -0.03 10.74 3.89
N ILE A 189 0.69 10.97 4.99
CA ILE A 189 0.12 10.90 6.35
C ILE A 189 -0.95 11.96 6.54
N VAL A 190 -0.62 13.21 6.25
CA VAL A 190 -1.54 14.34 6.49
C VAL A 190 -2.81 14.20 5.66
N VAL A 191 -2.67 13.92 4.35
CA VAL A 191 -3.83 13.80 3.46
C VAL A 191 -4.68 12.59 3.84
N ALA A 192 -4.08 11.40 4.01
CA ALA A 192 -4.84 10.20 4.37
C ALA A 192 -5.54 10.36 5.72
N PHE A 193 -4.85 10.94 6.71
CA PHE A 193 -5.40 11.18 8.04
C PHE A 193 -6.58 12.16 7.99
N ILE A 194 -6.41 13.33 7.36
CA ILE A 194 -7.46 14.36 7.26
C ILE A 194 -8.67 13.84 6.50
N VAL A 195 -8.47 13.22 5.32
CA VAL A 195 -9.58 12.69 4.51
C VAL A 195 -10.33 11.60 5.28
N THR A 196 -9.60 10.72 5.99
CA THR A 196 -10.23 9.71 6.84
C THR A 196 -10.98 10.34 7.99
N TRP A 197 -10.41 11.35 8.64
CA TRP A 197 -11.03 12.05 9.76
C TRP A 197 -12.32 12.74 9.35
N VAL A 198 -12.33 13.47 8.24
CA VAL A 198 -13.49 14.26 7.79
C VAL A 198 -14.55 13.38 7.15
N TRP A 199 -14.16 12.48 6.26
CA TRP A 199 -15.09 11.75 5.39
C TRP A 199 -15.05 10.22 5.56
N GLY A 200 -13.88 9.67 5.89
CA GLY A 200 -13.65 8.21 5.83
C GLY A 200 -14.34 7.44 6.95
N TYR A 201 -14.36 7.95 8.17
CA TYR A 201 -14.82 7.23 9.34
C TYR A 201 -15.76 8.03 10.24
N ASN A 202 -16.78 7.33 10.74
CA ASN A 202 -17.65 7.79 11.84
C ASN A 202 -18.09 6.55 12.64
N ASP A 203 -18.16 6.65 13.97
CA ASP A 203 -18.57 5.58 14.89
C ASP A 203 -19.97 4.99 14.61
N ASN A 204 -20.83 5.75 13.91
CA ASN A 204 -22.15 5.29 13.47
C ASN A 204 -22.11 4.43 12.20
N MET A 205 -20.97 4.29 11.54
CA MET A 205 -20.84 3.44 10.38
C MET A 205 -20.91 1.97 10.81
N THR A 206 -21.82 1.21 10.17
CA THR A 206 -21.86 -0.23 10.33
C THR A 206 -20.71 -0.86 9.51
N MET A 207 -19.92 -1.70 10.14
CA MET A 207 -19.06 -2.63 9.40
C MET A 207 -19.95 -3.40 8.41
N GLY A 208 -19.51 -3.53 7.16
CA GLY A 208 -20.26 -4.27 6.14
C GLY A 208 -20.81 -5.56 6.75
N LYS A 209 -22.10 -5.87 6.51
CA LYS A 209 -22.90 -6.86 7.19
C LYS A 209 -22.06 -8.04 7.67
N LYS A 210 -21.94 -8.22 8.99
CA LYS A 210 -21.62 -9.52 9.55
C LYS A 210 -22.64 -10.50 8.96
N VAL A 211 -22.19 -11.52 8.28
CA VAL A 211 -23.01 -12.70 8.06
C VAL A 211 -23.33 -13.20 9.47
N GLU A 212 -24.54 -12.92 9.93
CA GLU A 212 -25.07 -13.50 11.17
C GLU A 212 -24.93 -15.00 11.01
N LYS A 213 -24.00 -15.60 11.75
CA LYS A 213 -24.00 -17.03 11.99
C LYS A 213 -25.32 -17.32 12.69
N LYS A 214 -26.30 -17.80 11.91
CA LYS A 214 -27.55 -18.34 12.39
C LYS A 214 -27.18 -19.35 13.49
N GLN A 215 -27.39 -18.97 14.76
CA GLN A 215 -27.26 -19.88 15.86
C GLN A 215 -28.22 -21.02 15.55
N ARG A 216 -27.68 -22.22 15.36
CA ARG A 216 -28.54 -23.45 15.31
C ARG A 216 -29.23 -23.52 16.64
N PRO A 217 -30.60 -23.67 16.69
CA PRO A 217 -31.30 -23.91 17.94
C PRO A 217 -30.72 -25.20 18.54
N GLY A 218 -30.40 -25.13 19.83
CA GLY A 218 -29.81 -26.22 20.55
C GLY A 218 -30.73 -27.45 20.50
N THR A 219 -30.14 -28.56 20.11
CA THR A 219 -30.66 -29.89 20.47
C THR A 219 -30.52 -30.06 21.97
N LYS A 220 -31.68 -30.16 22.63
CA LYS A 220 -31.81 -30.66 24.00
C LYS A 220 -31.45 -32.13 24.02
#